data_f69e464542b7546df46c9452599d700a
#
_entry.id   f69e464542b7546df46c9452599d700a
#
_cell.length_a   1.000
_cell.length_b   1.000
_cell.length_c   1.000
_cell.angle_alpha   90.00
_cell.angle_beta   90.00
_cell.angle_gamma   90.00
#
_symmetry.space_group_name_H-M   'P 1'
#
loop_
_entity.id
_entity.type
_entity.pdbx_description
1 polymer ?
#
loop_
_entity_poly.entity_id
_entity_poly.type
_entity_poly.pdbx_seq_one_letter_code
_entity_poly.pdbx_strand_id
1 'polypeptide(L)'
;MGQEILVQVVKDPFGEKGARLTTHITLPGRFVVYMPFDKQMGVSKKIESGDERARLREIIKGFTFARMGGYIIRTASLKQHKRDLIRDAKFLYKLWLRVRKRSEEEKAPALIYEEGDLTWKIVRDYLTEKVDKLIIDDEKDFQRLLRIAQTLIGRSVINKIQLYKGKQPLFEVKNVERELETIYDTHVHVKTGAYIVIEQTEGLTVVDVNSGKFKVKATPGDAAFMVNMEVIPEIARQLRLRDLGGIIVIDFIDMVRDEHKRKVLDALNRSLTKDPAKTEVFKISPLGIVEMTRARTGKTIESISFSECPYCSGRGRVRYA
;
A
#
# COMPACT_ATOMS: atom_id res chain seq x y z
N MET A 1 5.19 24.16 -31.19
CA MET A 1 5.71 24.50 -29.85
C MET A 1 4.72 25.43 -29.18
N GLY A 2 4.56 25.41 -27.82
CA GLY A 2 3.63 26.30 -27.12
C GLY A 2 2.23 25.73 -26.88
N GLN A 3 1.96 24.47 -27.21
CA GLN A 3 0.70 23.83 -26.85
C GLN A 3 0.67 23.49 -25.33
N GLU A 4 -0.37 23.94 -24.64
CA GLU A 4 -0.65 23.57 -23.25
C GLU A 4 -1.38 22.22 -23.22
N ILE A 5 -0.95 21.33 -22.34
CA ILE A 5 -1.54 19.99 -22.18
C ILE A 5 -1.80 19.71 -20.71
N LEU A 6 -2.91 19.02 -20.43
CA LEU A 6 -3.22 18.51 -19.10
C LEU A 6 -2.47 17.20 -18.88
N VAL A 7 -1.70 17.13 -17.79
CA VAL A 7 -0.93 15.95 -17.40
C VAL A 7 -1.22 15.56 -15.96
N GLN A 8 -1.14 14.29 -15.68
CA GLN A 8 -1.25 13.73 -14.31
C GLN A 8 0.10 13.20 -13.86
N VAL A 9 0.51 13.57 -12.66
CA VAL A 9 1.68 12.98 -11.99
C VAL A 9 1.31 11.56 -11.56
N VAL A 10 2.02 10.56 -12.07
CA VAL A 10 1.82 9.14 -11.75
C VAL A 10 2.79 8.68 -10.66
N LYS A 11 3.98 9.28 -10.63
CA LYS A 11 5.00 9.04 -9.62
C LYS A 11 5.71 10.34 -9.31
N ASP A 12 5.94 10.57 -8.03
CA ASP A 12 6.74 11.68 -7.54
C ASP A 12 8.19 11.59 -8.03
N PRO A 13 8.93 12.70 -8.05
CA PRO A 13 10.37 12.69 -8.28
C PRO A 13 11.07 11.78 -7.26
N PHE A 14 12.08 11.05 -7.72
CA PHE A 14 12.87 10.19 -6.85
C PHE A 14 14.36 10.26 -7.22
N GLY A 15 15.20 10.65 -6.26
CA GLY A 15 16.61 10.94 -6.50
C GLY A 15 16.74 12.00 -7.60
N GLU A 16 17.59 11.77 -8.59
CA GLU A 16 17.80 12.67 -9.74
C GLU A 16 16.72 12.55 -10.84
N LYS A 17 15.79 11.59 -10.70
CA LYS A 17 14.72 11.36 -11.69
C LYS A 17 13.55 12.28 -11.44
N GLY A 18 13.14 13.03 -12.46
CA GLY A 18 11.92 13.85 -12.42
C GLY A 18 10.64 13.04 -12.26
N ALA A 19 9.55 13.74 -12.00
CA ALA A 19 8.22 13.14 -11.88
C ALA A 19 7.82 12.40 -13.15
N ARG A 20 7.14 11.26 -13.00
CA ARG A 20 6.55 10.55 -14.14
C ARG A 20 5.16 11.11 -14.44
N LEU A 21 4.98 11.58 -15.64
CA LEU A 21 3.75 12.20 -16.13
C LEU A 21 3.02 11.29 -17.13
N THR A 22 1.69 11.47 -17.21
CA THR A 22 0.84 10.85 -18.24
C THR A 22 -0.25 11.80 -18.68
N THR A 23 -0.67 11.70 -19.94
CA THR A 23 -1.87 12.36 -20.49
C THR A 23 -3.14 11.50 -20.32
N HIS A 24 -2.97 10.21 -19.99
CA HIS A 24 -4.08 9.29 -19.67
C HIS A 24 -4.56 9.55 -18.23
N ILE A 25 -5.39 10.58 -18.08
CA ILE A 25 -5.93 10.98 -16.77
C ILE A 25 -6.81 9.88 -16.21
N THR A 26 -6.60 9.56 -14.94
CA THR A 26 -7.43 8.60 -14.17
C THR A 26 -7.87 9.22 -12.85
N LEU A 27 -9.14 9.11 -12.53
CA LEU A 27 -9.69 9.58 -11.26
C LEU A 27 -10.17 8.37 -10.43
N PRO A 28 -9.41 7.97 -9.39
CA PRO A 28 -9.77 6.82 -8.58
C PRO A 28 -10.84 7.21 -7.57
N GLY A 29 -11.99 6.53 -7.65
CA GLY A 29 -13.01 6.51 -6.61
C GLY A 29 -12.85 5.32 -5.67
N ARG A 30 -13.84 5.10 -4.83
CA ARG A 30 -13.89 3.96 -3.93
C ARG A 30 -14.14 2.65 -4.68
N PHE A 31 -15.15 2.60 -5.51
CA PHE A 31 -15.63 1.41 -6.20
C PHE A 31 -15.25 1.37 -7.67
N VAL A 32 -15.03 2.53 -8.26
CA VAL A 32 -14.71 2.65 -9.68
C VAL A 32 -13.52 3.60 -9.90
N VAL A 33 -12.83 3.41 -11.02
CA VAL A 33 -11.87 4.40 -11.55
C VAL A 33 -12.48 4.97 -12.81
N TYR A 34 -12.54 6.29 -12.93
CA TYR A 34 -12.99 6.99 -14.12
C TYR A 34 -11.82 7.42 -14.98
N MET A 35 -11.92 7.19 -16.28
CA MET A 35 -10.91 7.52 -17.29
C MET A 35 -11.53 8.43 -18.36
N PRO A 36 -11.36 9.76 -18.26
CA PRO A 36 -12.06 10.71 -19.13
C PRO A 36 -11.74 10.55 -20.62
N PHE A 37 -10.52 10.18 -20.95
CA PHE A 37 -10.02 10.08 -22.33
C PHE A 37 -10.00 8.67 -22.91
N ASP A 38 -10.38 7.67 -22.10
CA ASP A 38 -10.45 6.28 -22.50
C ASP A 38 -11.90 5.83 -22.51
N LYS A 39 -12.30 5.05 -23.51
CA LYS A 39 -13.68 4.50 -23.61
C LYS A 39 -13.79 3.10 -23.02
N GLN A 40 -12.72 2.58 -22.45
CA GLN A 40 -12.67 1.24 -21.93
C GLN A 40 -13.60 1.06 -20.71
N MET A 41 -14.46 0.03 -20.77
CA MET A 41 -15.28 -0.42 -19.66
C MET A 41 -14.75 -1.76 -19.16
N GLY A 42 -14.30 -1.81 -17.90
CA GLY A 42 -13.61 -2.99 -17.37
C GLY A 42 -13.96 -3.34 -15.94
N VAL A 43 -13.62 -4.57 -15.56
CA VAL A 43 -13.68 -5.06 -14.18
C VAL A 43 -12.29 -5.53 -13.79
N SER A 44 -11.81 -5.13 -12.61
CA SER A 44 -10.48 -5.48 -12.09
C SER A 44 -10.17 -6.97 -12.29
N LYS A 45 -8.97 -7.28 -12.77
CA LYS A 45 -8.48 -8.66 -12.94
C LYS A 45 -8.38 -9.42 -11.63
N LYS A 46 -8.27 -8.72 -10.49
CA LYS A 46 -8.24 -9.31 -9.15
C LYS A 46 -9.59 -9.86 -8.68
N ILE A 47 -10.69 -9.64 -9.42
CA ILE A 47 -12.00 -10.25 -9.16
C ILE A 47 -12.06 -11.55 -9.94
N GLU A 48 -11.94 -12.68 -9.26
CA GLU A 48 -11.83 -14.01 -9.89
C GLU A 48 -13.20 -14.64 -10.22
N SER A 49 -14.22 -14.39 -9.38
CA SER A 49 -15.57 -14.95 -9.56
C SER A 49 -16.20 -14.52 -10.88
N GLY A 50 -16.50 -15.49 -11.74
CA GLY A 50 -17.14 -15.27 -13.04
C GLY A 50 -18.51 -14.60 -12.93
N ASP A 51 -19.36 -15.06 -11.99
CA ASP A 51 -20.69 -14.53 -11.77
C ASP A 51 -20.66 -13.07 -11.30
N GLU A 52 -19.76 -12.78 -10.37
CA GLU A 52 -19.60 -11.42 -9.87
C GLU A 52 -19.04 -10.48 -10.94
N ARG A 53 -18.14 -10.96 -11.78
CA ARG A 53 -17.64 -10.20 -12.94
C ARG A 53 -18.76 -9.91 -13.94
N ALA A 54 -19.65 -10.88 -14.20
CA ALA A 54 -20.81 -10.71 -15.09
C ALA A 54 -21.77 -9.67 -14.49
N ARG A 55 -22.14 -9.80 -13.21
CA ARG A 55 -22.97 -8.83 -12.49
C ARG A 55 -22.41 -7.41 -12.57
N LEU A 56 -21.12 -7.24 -12.29
CA LEU A 56 -20.47 -5.93 -12.31
C LEU A 56 -20.38 -5.34 -13.72
N ARG A 57 -20.20 -6.17 -14.76
CA ARG A 57 -20.26 -5.72 -16.17
C ARG A 57 -21.64 -5.18 -16.54
N GLU A 58 -22.72 -5.82 -16.09
CA GLU A 58 -24.07 -5.32 -16.33
C GLU A 58 -24.33 -3.98 -15.60
N ILE A 59 -23.78 -3.81 -14.40
CA ILE A 59 -23.90 -2.54 -13.67
C ILE A 59 -23.20 -1.41 -14.44
N ILE A 60 -21.99 -1.65 -14.96
CA ILE A 60 -21.19 -0.61 -15.64
C ILE A 60 -21.81 -0.19 -16.97
N LYS A 61 -22.48 -1.10 -17.70
CA LYS A 61 -23.24 -0.78 -18.90
C LYS A 61 -24.35 0.25 -18.63
N GLY A 62 -24.87 0.27 -17.41
CA GLY A 62 -25.88 1.22 -16.95
C GLY A 62 -25.35 2.62 -16.61
N PHE A 63 -24.06 2.90 -16.78
CA PHE A 63 -23.47 4.23 -16.52
C PHE A 63 -23.73 5.21 -17.69
N THR A 64 -25.00 5.41 -18.02
CA THR A 64 -25.43 6.23 -19.17
C THR A 64 -25.21 7.73 -19.00
N PHE A 65 -24.95 8.19 -17.78
CA PHE A 65 -24.76 9.61 -17.46
C PHE A 65 -23.41 10.16 -17.92
N ALA A 66 -22.43 9.29 -18.19
CA ALA A 66 -21.13 9.67 -18.71
C ALA A 66 -20.99 9.18 -20.15
N ARG A 67 -21.43 10.00 -21.10
CA ARG A 67 -21.29 9.72 -22.54
C ARG A 67 -19.83 9.74 -23.02
N MET A 68 -18.93 10.35 -22.25
CA MET A 68 -17.50 10.46 -22.53
C MET A 68 -16.72 9.80 -21.41
N GLY A 69 -15.72 8.97 -21.77
CA GLY A 69 -14.83 8.30 -20.85
C GLY A 69 -15.21 6.85 -20.53
N GLY A 70 -14.29 6.15 -19.90
CA GLY A 70 -14.41 4.75 -19.48
C GLY A 70 -14.39 4.60 -17.97
N TYR A 71 -14.71 3.37 -17.53
CA TYR A 71 -14.71 3.01 -16.12
C TYR A 71 -14.10 1.65 -15.89
N ILE A 72 -13.29 1.53 -14.84
CA ILE A 72 -12.80 0.25 -14.32
C ILE A 72 -13.36 0.05 -12.93
N ILE A 73 -14.07 -1.06 -12.72
CA ILE A 73 -14.58 -1.46 -11.41
C ILE A 73 -13.45 -2.03 -10.57
N ARG A 74 -13.30 -1.53 -9.34
CA ARG A 74 -12.29 -1.95 -8.36
C ARG A 74 -12.77 -3.17 -7.57
N THR A 75 -11.83 -3.85 -6.92
CA THR A 75 -12.11 -5.00 -6.02
C THR A 75 -13.00 -4.64 -4.82
N ALA A 76 -12.95 -3.40 -4.35
CA ALA A 76 -13.84 -2.89 -3.30
C ALA A 76 -15.33 -2.93 -3.66
N SER A 77 -15.67 -3.15 -4.93
CA SER A 77 -17.05 -3.27 -5.43
C SER A 77 -17.68 -4.66 -5.21
N LEU A 78 -16.89 -5.64 -4.75
CA LEU A 78 -17.40 -6.98 -4.46
C LEU A 78 -18.57 -6.92 -3.48
N LYS A 79 -19.68 -7.59 -3.82
CA LYS A 79 -20.92 -7.64 -3.03
C LYS A 79 -21.60 -6.28 -2.76
N GLN A 80 -21.12 -5.18 -3.34
CA GLN A 80 -21.70 -3.86 -3.16
C GLN A 80 -22.96 -3.69 -4.05
N HIS A 81 -23.86 -2.81 -3.61
CA HIS A 81 -25.10 -2.54 -4.34
C HIS A 81 -24.85 -1.65 -5.57
N LYS A 82 -25.62 -1.86 -6.62
CA LYS A 82 -25.61 -1.05 -7.85
C LYS A 82 -25.66 0.46 -7.58
N ARG A 83 -26.48 0.88 -6.61
CA ARG A 83 -26.63 2.29 -6.23
C ARG A 83 -25.34 2.94 -5.76
N ASP A 84 -24.47 2.18 -5.05
CA ASP A 84 -23.23 2.69 -4.49
C ASP A 84 -22.17 2.90 -5.58
N LEU A 85 -22.09 1.97 -6.53
CA LEU A 85 -21.23 2.11 -7.70
C LEU A 85 -21.66 3.30 -8.57
N ILE A 86 -22.97 3.46 -8.80
CA ILE A 86 -23.51 4.60 -9.57
C ILE A 86 -23.21 5.93 -8.87
N ARG A 87 -23.36 5.98 -7.55
CA ARG A 87 -23.05 7.19 -6.77
C ARG A 87 -21.59 7.58 -6.91
N ASP A 88 -20.68 6.63 -6.77
CA ASP A 88 -19.23 6.84 -6.91
C ASP A 88 -18.87 7.30 -8.33
N ALA A 89 -19.39 6.63 -9.34
CA ALA A 89 -19.17 7.00 -10.74
C ALA A 89 -19.69 8.41 -11.08
N LYS A 90 -20.88 8.78 -10.57
CA LYS A 90 -21.44 10.13 -10.73
C LYS A 90 -20.60 11.19 -10.04
N PHE A 91 -20.08 10.88 -8.85
CA PHE A 91 -19.18 11.77 -8.14
C PHE A 91 -17.90 12.05 -8.95
N LEU A 92 -17.26 10.99 -9.49
CA LEU A 92 -16.05 11.12 -10.30
C LEU A 92 -16.30 11.88 -11.60
N TYR A 93 -17.43 11.66 -12.24
CA TYR A 93 -17.80 12.43 -13.43
C TYR A 93 -17.97 13.92 -13.12
N LYS A 94 -18.65 14.27 -12.02
CA LYS A 94 -18.78 15.66 -11.57
C LYS A 94 -17.43 16.28 -11.20
N LEU A 95 -16.55 15.49 -10.59
CA LEU A 95 -15.18 15.92 -10.29
C LEU A 95 -14.42 16.26 -11.57
N TRP A 96 -14.50 15.37 -12.58
CA TRP A 96 -13.89 15.61 -13.88
C TRP A 96 -14.39 16.89 -14.54
N LEU A 97 -15.68 17.16 -14.52
CA LEU A 97 -16.24 18.39 -15.09
C LEU A 97 -15.64 19.64 -14.44
N ARG A 98 -15.40 19.61 -13.13
CA ARG A 98 -14.73 20.72 -12.40
C ARG A 98 -13.26 20.84 -12.79
N VAL A 99 -12.54 19.70 -12.86
CA VAL A 99 -11.12 19.67 -13.29
C VAL A 99 -10.98 20.23 -14.69
N ARG A 100 -11.83 19.78 -15.62
CA ARG A 100 -11.85 20.24 -16.99
C ARG A 100 -12.11 21.75 -17.09
N LYS A 101 -13.15 22.25 -16.40
CA LYS A 101 -13.48 23.68 -16.38
C LYS A 101 -12.28 24.49 -15.89
N ARG A 102 -11.66 24.07 -14.77
CA ARG A 102 -10.50 24.78 -14.22
C ARG A 102 -9.29 24.74 -15.19
N SER A 103 -9.07 23.65 -15.89
CA SER A 103 -7.98 23.54 -16.88
C SER A 103 -8.20 24.43 -18.10
N GLU A 104 -9.45 24.84 -18.40
CA GLU A 104 -9.78 25.77 -19.46
C GLU A 104 -9.66 27.26 -19.02
N GLU A 105 -9.74 27.49 -17.68
CA GLU A 105 -9.67 28.86 -17.08
C GLU A 105 -8.26 29.27 -16.64
N GLU A 106 -7.42 28.31 -16.23
CA GLU A 106 -6.07 28.57 -15.71
C GLU A 106 -5.00 28.49 -16.82
N LYS A 107 -4.01 29.38 -16.76
CA LYS A 107 -2.86 29.36 -17.66
C LYS A 107 -1.77 28.44 -17.15
N ALA A 108 -1.14 27.66 -18.04
CA ALA A 108 0.01 26.84 -17.68
C ALA A 108 1.27 27.66 -17.33
N PRO A 109 2.09 27.22 -16.37
CA PRO A 109 1.91 26.04 -15.54
C PRO A 109 1.00 26.31 -14.32
N ALA A 110 -0.02 25.48 -14.08
CA ALA A 110 -0.92 25.59 -12.94
C ALA A 110 -1.30 24.23 -12.35
N LEU A 111 -1.47 24.18 -11.02
CA LEU A 111 -2.02 23.00 -10.34
C LEU A 111 -3.54 23.01 -10.51
N ILE A 112 -4.05 22.16 -11.37
CA ILE A 112 -5.49 22.10 -11.69
C ILE A 112 -6.26 21.32 -10.62
N TYR A 113 -5.74 20.17 -10.19
CA TYR A 113 -6.36 19.31 -9.21
C TYR A 113 -5.30 18.53 -8.44
N GLU A 114 -5.46 18.47 -7.15
CA GLU A 114 -4.71 17.61 -6.26
C GLU A 114 -5.66 16.58 -5.64
N GLU A 115 -5.26 15.31 -5.66
CA GLU A 115 -6.02 14.27 -5.00
C GLU A 115 -6.08 14.58 -3.50
N GLY A 116 -7.25 14.40 -2.91
CA GLY A 116 -7.48 14.69 -1.49
C GLY A 116 -6.40 14.11 -0.59
N ASP A 117 -6.20 14.76 0.54
CA ASP A 117 -5.20 14.42 1.55
C ASP A 117 -5.33 13.00 2.12
N LEU A 118 -4.53 12.69 3.14
CA LEU A 118 -4.54 11.40 3.83
C LEU A 118 -5.94 11.01 4.32
N THR A 119 -6.69 11.98 4.84
CA THR A 119 -8.06 11.80 5.35
C THR A 119 -8.99 11.24 4.27
N TRP A 120 -8.93 11.81 3.07
CA TRP A 120 -9.68 11.33 1.90
C TRP A 120 -9.28 9.90 1.51
N LYS A 121 -7.96 9.64 1.43
CA LYS A 121 -7.44 8.32 1.07
C LYS A 121 -7.86 7.24 2.06
N ILE A 122 -7.83 7.54 3.36
CA ILE A 122 -8.27 6.62 4.42
C ILE A 122 -9.74 6.24 4.24
N VAL A 123 -10.62 7.22 4.04
CA VAL A 123 -12.05 6.94 3.86
C VAL A 123 -12.29 6.15 2.57
N ARG A 124 -11.63 6.52 1.49
CA ARG A 124 -11.83 5.90 0.19
C ARG A 124 -11.34 4.44 0.15
N ASP A 125 -10.14 4.18 0.66
CA ASP A 125 -9.46 2.91 0.44
C ASP A 125 -9.50 1.98 1.66
N TYR A 126 -9.51 2.52 2.88
CA TYR A 126 -9.36 1.73 4.10
C TYR A 126 -10.64 1.59 4.93
N LEU A 127 -11.56 2.55 4.93
CA LEU A 127 -12.79 2.47 5.72
C LEU A 127 -13.79 1.46 5.10
N THR A 128 -13.48 0.18 5.21
CA THR A 128 -14.27 -0.94 4.69
C THR A 128 -15.22 -1.51 5.75
N GLU A 129 -16.05 -2.49 5.37
CA GLU A 129 -16.91 -3.24 6.31
C GLU A 129 -16.10 -3.98 7.38
N LYS A 130 -14.86 -4.35 7.05
CA LYS A 130 -13.93 -5.06 7.96
C LYS A 130 -13.31 -4.15 9.03
N VAL A 131 -13.48 -2.83 8.91
CA VAL A 131 -13.01 -1.86 9.91
C VAL A 131 -14.10 -1.65 10.93
N ASP A 132 -13.80 -1.91 12.19
CA ASP A 132 -14.75 -1.71 13.29
C ASP A 132 -14.82 -0.24 13.70
N LYS A 133 -13.66 0.40 13.81
CA LYS A 133 -13.54 1.80 14.27
C LYS A 133 -12.45 2.54 13.53
N LEU A 134 -12.73 3.81 13.21
CA LEU A 134 -11.76 4.83 12.82
C LEU A 134 -11.71 5.86 13.94
N ILE A 135 -10.58 5.97 14.61
CA ILE A 135 -10.39 6.86 15.75
C ILE A 135 -9.45 8.00 15.31
N ILE A 136 -9.82 9.22 15.64
CA ILE A 136 -9.07 10.44 15.31
C ILE A 136 -9.07 11.39 16.50
N ASP A 137 -7.99 12.12 16.72
CA ASP A 137 -7.77 13.01 17.86
C ASP A 137 -7.85 14.51 17.50
N ASP A 138 -7.94 14.85 16.22
CA ASP A 138 -8.19 16.22 15.75
C ASP A 138 -9.67 16.44 15.44
N GLU A 139 -10.28 17.47 16.06
CA GLU A 139 -11.70 17.81 15.90
C GLU A 139 -12.02 18.28 14.47
N LYS A 140 -11.13 19.04 13.84
CA LYS A 140 -11.38 19.59 12.48
C LYS A 140 -11.38 18.48 11.46
N ASP A 141 -10.40 17.58 11.56
CA ASP A 141 -10.30 16.40 10.70
C ASP A 141 -11.41 15.40 10.98
N PHE A 142 -11.88 15.27 12.22
CA PHE A 142 -13.06 14.46 12.54
C PHE A 142 -14.30 14.95 11.79
N GLN A 143 -14.60 16.26 11.84
CA GLN A 143 -15.75 16.83 11.13
C GLN A 143 -15.59 16.69 9.61
N ARG A 144 -14.38 16.80 9.10
CA ARG A 144 -14.07 16.60 7.70
C ARG A 144 -14.27 15.15 7.26
N LEU A 145 -13.76 14.20 8.05
CA LEU A 145 -13.94 12.75 7.85
C LEU A 145 -15.42 12.36 7.78
N LEU A 146 -16.23 12.85 8.70
CA LEU A 146 -17.67 12.61 8.70
C LEU A 146 -18.33 13.05 7.38
N ARG A 147 -18.00 14.24 6.89
CA ARG A 147 -18.54 14.76 5.62
C ARG A 147 -18.09 13.92 4.41
N ILE A 148 -16.83 13.56 4.37
CA ILE A 148 -16.27 12.73 3.30
C ILE A 148 -16.90 11.33 3.32
N ALA A 149 -16.98 10.69 4.48
CA ALA A 149 -17.55 9.36 4.66
C ALA A 149 -19.03 9.32 4.27
N GLN A 150 -19.79 10.34 4.68
CA GLN A 150 -21.20 10.47 4.33
C GLN A 150 -21.39 10.60 2.81
N THR A 151 -20.50 11.34 2.14
CA THR A 151 -20.57 11.58 0.69
C THR A 151 -20.21 10.33 -0.10
N LEU A 152 -19.10 9.66 0.28
CA LEU A 152 -18.56 8.51 -0.48
C LEU A 152 -19.27 7.20 -0.15
N ILE A 153 -19.58 6.95 1.11
CA ILE A 153 -20.07 5.65 1.58
C ILE A 153 -21.55 5.74 1.99
N GLY A 154 -21.90 6.76 2.73
CA GLY A 154 -23.23 6.96 3.26
C GLY A 154 -23.27 6.95 4.80
N ARG A 155 -24.49 7.01 5.37
CA ARG A 155 -24.69 7.14 6.82
C ARG A 155 -24.27 5.90 7.63
N SER A 156 -24.23 4.73 7.03
CA SER A 156 -23.95 3.45 7.73
C SER A 156 -22.58 3.39 8.38
N VAL A 157 -21.59 4.17 7.91
CA VAL A 157 -20.22 4.15 8.45
C VAL A 157 -19.94 5.25 9.48
N ILE A 158 -20.86 6.19 9.66
CA ILE A 158 -20.67 7.32 10.59
C ILE A 158 -20.41 6.82 12.01
N ASN A 159 -21.13 5.80 12.44
CA ASN A 159 -20.98 5.20 13.78
C ASN A 159 -19.60 4.54 14.03
N LYS A 160 -18.87 4.27 12.97
CA LYS A 160 -17.50 3.72 13.06
C LYS A 160 -16.46 4.80 13.32
N ILE A 161 -16.76 6.07 13.05
CA ILE A 161 -15.82 7.19 13.19
C ILE A 161 -15.99 7.79 14.57
N GLN A 162 -14.92 7.83 15.36
CA GLN A 162 -14.94 8.25 16.74
C GLN A 162 -13.88 9.31 17.00
N LEU A 163 -14.27 10.40 17.63
CA LEU A 163 -13.33 11.41 18.13
C LEU A 163 -12.73 10.94 19.46
N TYR A 164 -11.41 10.94 19.54
CA TYR A 164 -10.68 10.69 20.76
C TYR A 164 -10.50 12.01 21.53
N LYS A 165 -10.86 12.04 22.80
CA LYS A 165 -10.75 13.22 23.69
C LYS A 165 -9.91 12.95 24.94
N GLY A 166 -9.06 11.90 24.90
CA GLY A 166 -8.16 11.60 26.01
C GLY A 166 -7.04 12.63 26.15
N LYS A 167 -6.44 12.69 27.35
CA LYS A 167 -5.29 13.59 27.61
C LYS A 167 -3.96 13.02 27.08
N GLN A 168 -3.83 11.70 27.01
CA GLN A 168 -2.63 11.05 26.47
C GLN A 168 -2.72 10.99 24.95
N PRO A 169 -1.59 11.05 24.23
CA PRO A 169 -1.57 10.88 22.78
C PRO A 169 -2.24 9.57 22.32
N LEU A 170 -3.04 9.62 21.27
CA LEU A 170 -3.81 8.49 20.79
C LEU A 170 -2.91 7.28 20.45
N PHE A 171 -1.77 7.52 19.82
CA PHE A 171 -0.85 6.45 19.42
C PHE A 171 -0.19 5.77 20.61
N GLU A 172 0.13 6.50 21.67
CA GLU A 172 0.61 5.92 22.93
C GLU A 172 -0.43 4.99 23.56
N VAL A 173 -1.68 5.49 23.71
CA VAL A 173 -2.80 4.70 24.30
C VAL A 173 -3.10 3.43 23.50
N LYS A 174 -2.83 3.46 22.18
CA LYS A 174 -3.02 2.30 21.31
C LYS A 174 -1.76 1.47 21.10
N ASN A 175 -0.67 1.78 21.77
CA ASN A 175 0.65 1.16 21.62
C ASN A 175 1.18 1.24 20.17
N VAL A 176 0.70 2.19 19.37
CA VAL A 176 1.14 2.40 17.98
C VAL A 176 2.51 3.08 17.97
N GLU A 177 2.76 4.02 18.90
CA GLU A 177 4.03 4.74 18.99
C GLU A 177 5.22 3.77 19.13
N ARG A 178 5.10 2.82 20.06
CA ARG A 178 6.12 1.78 20.25
C ARG A 178 6.37 0.92 19.01
N GLU A 179 5.31 0.63 18.25
CA GLU A 179 5.43 -0.11 16.99
C GLU A 179 6.12 0.73 15.91
N LEU A 180 5.88 2.05 15.89
CA LEU A 180 6.54 2.97 14.96
C LEU A 180 8.04 3.10 15.25
N GLU A 181 8.46 3.12 16.52
CA GLU A 181 9.87 3.11 16.90
C GLU A 181 10.63 1.92 16.31
N THR A 182 10.02 0.73 16.31
CA THR A 182 10.63 -0.50 15.76
C THR A 182 10.90 -0.43 14.25
N ILE A 183 10.26 0.50 13.53
CA ILE A 183 10.46 0.65 12.08
C ILE A 183 11.87 1.17 11.76
N TYR A 184 12.47 1.90 12.69
CA TYR A 184 13.80 2.47 12.54
C TYR A 184 14.92 1.49 12.92
N ASP A 185 14.59 0.39 13.62
CA ASP A 185 15.57 -0.60 14.04
C ASP A 185 15.94 -1.52 12.87
N THR A 186 17.22 -1.79 12.69
CA THR A 186 17.70 -2.80 11.74
C THR A 186 17.35 -4.21 12.20
N HIS A 187 17.34 -4.46 13.52
CA HIS A 187 17.05 -5.73 14.15
C HIS A 187 15.59 -5.80 14.62
N VAL A 188 14.82 -6.73 14.09
CA VAL A 188 13.42 -6.91 14.47
C VAL A 188 13.28 -8.28 15.15
N HIS A 189 12.98 -8.28 16.44
CA HIS A 189 12.80 -9.49 17.24
C HIS A 189 11.39 -10.05 17.13
N VAL A 190 11.27 -11.39 17.05
CA VAL A 190 10.01 -12.09 17.20
C VAL A 190 9.87 -12.69 18.61
N LYS A 191 8.65 -13.07 18.98
CA LYS A 191 8.31 -13.43 20.37
C LYS A 191 9.12 -14.60 20.93
N THR A 192 9.56 -15.54 20.12
CA THR A 192 10.28 -16.74 20.53
C THR A 192 11.79 -16.54 20.69
N GLY A 193 12.27 -15.35 20.36
CA GLY A 193 13.66 -14.97 20.49
C GLY A 193 14.49 -15.09 19.23
N ALA A 194 13.90 -15.49 18.10
CA ALA A 194 14.49 -15.30 16.78
C ALA A 194 14.39 -13.81 16.38
N TYR A 195 15.15 -13.40 15.38
CA TYR A 195 15.09 -12.04 14.86
C TYR A 195 15.47 -11.99 13.39
N ILE A 196 15.05 -10.92 12.72
CA ILE A 196 15.44 -10.61 11.35
C ILE A 196 16.27 -9.32 11.35
N VAL A 197 17.24 -9.24 10.44
CA VAL A 197 18.01 -8.03 10.17
C VAL A 197 17.57 -7.51 8.81
N ILE A 198 17.16 -6.25 8.74
CA ILE A 198 16.71 -5.61 7.50
C ILE A 198 17.66 -4.49 7.16
N GLU A 199 18.31 -4.61 6.01
CA GLU A 199 19.22 -3.60 5.48
C GLU A 199 18.82 -3.19 4.08
N GLN A 200 18.81 -1.90 3.81
CA GLN A 200 18.53 -1.35 2.49
C GLN A 200 19.81 -0.82 1.88
N THR A 201 20.14 -1.30 0.68
CA THR A 201 21.21 -0.77 -0.15
C THR A 201 20.61 0.12 -1.26
N GLU A 202 21.44 0.77 -2.07
CA GLU A 202 20.97 1.56 -3.21
C GLU A 202 20.12 0.74 -4.19
N GLY A 203 20.46 -0.53 -4.41
CA GLY A 203 19.84 -1.38 -5.44
C GLY A 203 18.79 -2.36 -4.92
N LEU A 204 18.92 -2.84 -3.70
CA LEU A 204 18.08 -3.91 -3.14
C LEU A 204 17.95 -3.84 -1.62
N THR A 205 16.95 -4.52 -1.10
CA THR A 205 16.76 -4.75 0.34
C THR A 205 17.19 -6.17 0.67
N VAL A 206 17.98 -6.35 1.73
CA VAL A 206 18.37 -7.65 2.27
C VAL A 206 17.62 -7.88 3.58
N VAL A 207 17.11 -9.09 3.76
CA VAL A 207 16.51 -9.58 5.00
C VAL A 207 17.24 -10.85 5.41
N ASP A 208 17.97 -10.79 6.52
CA ASP A 208 18.71 -11.93 7.08
C ASP A 208 17.94 -12.50 8.28
N VAL A 209 17.77 -13.83 8.34
CA VAL A 209 17.03 -14.55 9.37
C VAL A 209 17.96 -15.21 10.36
N ASN A 210 17.80 -14.85 11.63
CA ASN A 210 18.65 -15.35 12.72
C ASN A 210 17.82 -16.10 13.77
N SER A 211 18.34 -17.25 14.22
CA SER A 211 17.69 -18.04 15.27
C SER A 211 17.76 -17.38 16.65
N GLY A 212 18.78 -16.55 16.90
CA GLY A 212 18.95 -15.85 18.17
C GLY A 212 18.87 -16.75 19.39
N LYS A 213 17.95 -16.40 20.30
CA LYS A 213 17.70 -17.17 21.54
C LYS A 213 16.59 -18.22 21.38
N PHE A 214 16.16 -18.51 20.15
CA PHE A 214 15.14 -19.52 19.90
C PHE A 214 15.62 -20.90 20.39
N LYS A 215 14.89 -21.47 21.35
CA LYS A 215 15.20 -22.78 21.90
C LYS A 215 14.03 -23.73 21.65
N VAL A 216 14.27 -24.79 20.91
CA VAL A 216 13.31 -25.87 20.67
C VAL A 216 14.02 -27.21 20.79
N LYS A 217 13.31 -28.20 21.35
CA LYS A 217 13.75 -29.60 21.35
C LYS A 217 13.42 -30.23 19.99
N ALA A 218 14.23 -29.95 18.98
CA ALA A 218 14.06 -30.46 17.62
C ALA A 218 15.43 -30.74 17.00
N THR A 219 15.44 -31.45 15.87
CA THR A 219 16.67 -31.60 15.07
C THR A 219 17.09 -30.23 14.53
N PRO A 220 18.37 -29.98 14.25
CA PRO A 220 18.81 -28.70 13.69
C PRO A 220 18.03 -28.27 12.44
N GLY A 221 17.72 -29.20 11.54
CA GLY A 221 16.96 -28.90 10.33
C GLY A 221 15.48 -28.58 10.56
N ASP A 222 14.86 -29.21 11.58
CA ASP A 222 13.50 -28.91 11.97
C ASP A 222 13.45 -27.57 12.75
N ALA A 223 14.48 -27.28 13.57
CA ALA A 223 14.60 -26.01 14.26
C ALA A 223 14.73 -24.84 13.26
N ALA A 224 15.57 -24.96 12.24
CA ALA A 224 15.70 -23.96 11.16
C ALA A 224 14.36 -23.72 10.45
N PHE A 225 13.64 -24.78 10.10
CA PHE A 225 12.32 -24.67 9.50
C PHE A 225 11.32 -23.92 10.40
N MET A 226 11.31 -24.23 11.70
CA MET A 226 10.41 -23.56 12.66
C MET A 226 10.70 -22.08 12.79
N VAL A 227 11.98 -21.67 12.87
CA VAL A 227 12.39 -20.28 12.89
C VAL A 227 11.96 -19.55 11.61
N ASN A 228 12.25 -20.15 10.44
CA ASN A 228 11.87 -19.57 9.15
C ASN A 228 10.36 -19.36 9.05
N MET A 229 9.55 -20.32 9.48
CA MET A 229 8.09 -20.20 9.49
C MET A 229 7.58 -19.10 10.41
N GLU A 230 8.24 -18.89 11.52
CA GLU A 230 7.84 -17.90 12.51
C GLU A 230 8.13 -16.46 12.09
N VAL A 231 9.26 -16.22 11.44
CA VAL A 231 9.64 -14.86 11.02
C VAL A 231 8.89 -14.39 9.78
N ILE A 232 8.32 -15.27 8.96
CA ILE A 232 7.63 -14.93 7.71
C ILE A 232 6.51 -13.87 7.89
N PRO A 233 5.58 -14.00 8.86
CA PRO A 233 4.57 -12.98 9.07
C PRO A 233 5.16 -11.61 9.40
N GLU A 234 6.26 -11.59 10.16
CA GLU A 234 6.95 -10.36 10.52
C GLU A 234 7.70 -9.76 9.34
N ILE A 235 8.38 -10.57 8.50
CA ILE A 235 8.99 -10.10 7.24
C ILE A 235 7.91 -9.39 6.40
N ALA A 236 6.80 -10.06 6.12
CA ALA A 236 5.72 -9.47 5.32
C ALA A 236 5.13 -8.20 5.96
N ARG A 237 5.11 -8.12 7.31
CA ARG A 237 4.67 -6.94 8.06
C ARG A 237 5.66 -5.78 7.89
N GLN A 238 6.96 -6.03 8.08
CA GLN A 238 8.01 -5.02 7.96
C GLN A 238 8.13 -4.46 6.54
N LEU A 239 7.99 -5.29 5.51
CA LEU A 239 7.95 -4.83 4.11
C LEU A 239 6.85 -3.79 3.89
N ARG A 240 5.67 -3.98 4.49
CA ARG A 240 4.56 -3.02 4.40
C ARG A 240 4.78 -1.78 5.25
N LEU A 241 5.23 -1.95 6.51
CA LEU A 241 5.42 -0.85 7.45
C LEU A 241 6.48 0.14 6.97
N ARG A 242 7.58 -0.37 6.43
CA ARG A 242 8.71 0.44 5.93
C ARG A 242 8.52 0.88 4.47
N ASP A 243 7.45 0.41 3.80
CA ASP A 243 7.22 0.55 2.35
C ASP A 243 8.42 0.17 1.48
N LEU A 244 9.10 -0.94 1.85
CA LEU A 244 10.26 -1.44 1.13
C LEU A 244 9.83 -1.97 -0.24
N GLY A 245 10.43 -1.48 -1.31
CA GLY A 245 10.09 -1.86 -2.67
C GLY A 245 11.31 -1.98 -3.57
N GLY A 246 11.13 -2.66 -4.69
CA GLY A 246 12.20 -3.03 -5.59
C GLY A 246 12.55 -4.50 -5.47
N ILE A 247 13.83 -4.83 -5.60
CA ILE A 247 14.37 -6.18 -5.40
C ILE A 247 14.57 -6.40 -3.90
N ILE A 248 14.08 -7.52 -3.39
CA ILE A 248 14.22 -7.93 -2.00
C ILE A 248 14.81 -9.33 -1.99
N VAL A 249 15.83 -9.53 -1.19
CA VAL A 249 16.53 -10.79 -1.00
C VAL A 249 16.35 -11.23 0.44
N ILE A 250 15.82 -12.42 0.66
CA ILE A 250 15.61 -12.99 1.99
C ILE A 250 16.53 -14.19 2.15
N ASP A 251 17.42 -14.11 3.13
CA ASP A 251 18.33 -15.19 3.51
C ASP A 251 17.70 -15.97 4.68
N PHE A 252 17.08 -17.09 4.35
CA PHE A 252 16.49 -17.98 5.34
C PHE A 252 17.55 -18.92 5.90
N ILE A 253 17.39 -19.34 7.15
CA ILE A 253 18.25 -20.38 7.73
C ILE A 253 18.15 -21.63 6.87
N ASP A 254 19.31 -22.25 6.58
CA ASP A 254 19.42 -23.40 5.70
C ASP A 254 18.48 -24.55 6.02
N MET A 255 17.77 -25.03 5.00
CA MET A 255 16.84 -26.15 5.09
C MET A 255 17.29 -27.27 4.14
N VAL A 256 17.51 -28.45 4.71
CA VAL A 256 17.92 -29.63 3.94
C VAL A 256 16.77 -30.23 3.14
N ARG A 257 15.54 -30.25 3.72
CA ARG A 257 14.36 -30.89 3.12
C ARG A 257 13.66 -29.98 2.14
N ASP A 258 13.45 -30.41 0.90
CA ASP A 258 12.71 -29.65 -0.11
C ASP A 258 11.24 -29.39 0.28
N GLU A 259 10.65 -30.27 1.10
CA GLU A 259 9.31 -30.07 1.65
C GLU A 259 9.26 -28.83 2.54
N HIS A 260 10.28 -28.61 3.39
CA HIS A 260 10.38 -27.42 4.24
C HIS A 260 10.54 -26.17 3.39
N LYS A 261 11.38 -26.19 2.36
CA LYS A 261 11.55 -25.07 1.42
C LYS A 261 10.24 -24.70 0.75
N ARG A 262 9.47 -25.69 0.28
CA ARG A 262 8.13 -25.43 -0.30
C ARG A 262 7.16 -24.83 0.69
N LYS A 263 7.08 -25.36 1.92
CA LYS A 263 6.20 -24.82 2.98
C LYS A 263 6.53 -23.38 3.35
N VAL A 264 7.82 -23.02 3.41
CA VAL A 264 8.30 -21.65 3.65
C VAL A 264 7.87 -20.73 2.53
N LEU A 265 8.06 -21.10 1.26
CA LEU A 265 7.59 -20.29 0.12
C LEU A 265 6.09 -20.09 0.12
N ASP A 266 5.32 -21.16 0.37
CA ASP A 266 3.86 -21.08 0.44
C ASP A 266 3.39 -20.18 1.58
N ALA A 267 4.06 -20.23 2.74
CA ALA A 267 3.77 -19.38 3.88
C ALA A 267 4.08 -17.90 3.58
N LEU A 268 5.21 -17.64 2.93
CA LEU A 268 5.61 -16.30 2.49
C LEU A 268 4.57 -15.72 1.51
N ASN A 269 4.22 -16.48 0.46
CA ASN A 269 3.21 -16.07 -0.50
C ASN A 269 1.86 -15.77 0.18
N ARG A 270 1.41 -16.63 1.10
CA ARG A 270 0.17 -16.39 1.87
C ARG A 270 0.24 -15.11 2.72
N SER A 271 1.38 -14.85 3.36
CA SER A 271 1.56 -13.64 4.19
C SER A 271 1.56 -12.37 3.35
N LEU A 272 2.08 -12.43 2.12
CA LEU A 272 2.10 -11.33 1.17
C LEU A 272 0.74 -11.04 0.51
N THR A 273 -0.25 -11.94 0.58
CA THR A 273 -1.60 -11.67 0.03
C THR A 273 -2.29 -10.47 0.68
N LYS A 274 -1.88 -10.09 1.90
CA LYS A 274 -2.38 -8.91 2.62
C LYS A 274 -1.72 -7.60 2.16
N ASP A 275 -0.68 -7.67 1.34
CA ASP A 275 0.03 -6.50 0.84
C ASP A 275 -0.76 -5.85 -0.30
N PRO A 276 -1.09 -4.55 -0.24
CA PRO A 276 -1.72 -3.84 -1.34
C PRO A 276 -0.80 -3.71 -2.56
N ALA A 277 0.53 -3.66 -2.34
CA ALA A 277 1.52 -3.60 -3.41
C ALA A 277 1.60 -4.94 -4.16
N LYS A 278 1.91 -4.86 -5.46
CA LYS A 278 2.15 -6.07 -6.25
C LYS A 278 3.48 -6.69 -5.82
N THR A 279 3.44 -7.95 -5.43
CA THR A 279 4.62 -8.76 -5.08
C THR A 279 4.75 -9.96 -6.02
N GLU A 280 5.98 -10.38 -6.26
CA GLU A 280 6.30 -11.58 -7.03
C GLU A 280 7.47 -12.29 -6.34
N VAL A 281 7.25 -13.53 -5.91
CA VAL A 281 8.23 -14.35 -5.18
C VAL A 281 8.75 -15.42 -6.10
N PHE A 282 10.08 -15.55 -6.20
CA PHE A 282 10.75 -16.58 -7.00
C PHE A 282 11.05 -17.83 -6.16
N LYS A 283 11.58 -18.84 -6.81
CA LYS A 283 11.97 -20.08 -6.14
C LYS A 283 13.19 -19.84 -5.23
N ILE A 284 13.34 -20.67 -4.20
CA ILE A 284 14.56 -20.68 -3.39
C ILE A 284 15.74 -21.07 -4.27
N SER A 285 16.79 -20.27 -4.25
CA SER A 285 18.03 -20.52 -4.97
C SER A 285 18.78 -21.71 -4.36
N PRO A 286 19.80 -22.27 -5.07
CA PRO A 286 20.67 -23.30 -4.50
C PRO A 286 21.41 -22.87 -3.22
N LEU A 287 21.58 -21.57 -3.02
CA LEU A 287 22.20 -20.97 -1.84
C LEU A 287 21.22 -20.75 -0.66
N GLY A 288 19.97 -21.24 -0.75
CA GLY A 288 18.97 -21.02 0.32
C GLY A 288 18.24 -19.68 0.27
N ILE A 289 18.58 -18.81 -0.65
CA ILE A 289 18.09 -17.43 -0.73
C ILE A 289 16.75 -17.38 -1.49
N VAL A 290 15.80 -16.59 -0.98
CA VAL A 290 14.55 -16.24 -1.67
C VAL A 290 14.69 -14.86 -2.28
N GLU A 291 14.52 -14.79 -3.58
CA GLU A 291 14.41 -13.54 -4.32
C GLU A 291 12.95 -13.17 -4.50
N MET A 292 12.62 -11.88 -4.31
CA MET A 292 11.30 -11.37 -4.62
C MET A 292 11.34 -9.94 -5.12
N THR A 293 10.29 -9.52 -5.78
CA THR A 293 10.07 -8.11 -6.12
C THR A 293 8.80 -7.60 -5.46
N ARG A 294 8.84 -6.34 -5.01
CA ARG A 294 7.67 -5.61 -4.51
C ARG A 294 7.58 -4.27 -5.23
N ALA A 295 6.39 -3.94 -5.74
CA ALA A 295 6.18 -2.65 -6.38
C ALA A 295 6.39 -1.52 -5.37
N ARG A 296 7.18 -0.50 -5.73
CA ARG A 296 7.34 0.72 -4.94
C ARG A 296 6.03 1.51 -4.98
N THR A 297 5.46 1.82 -3.81
CA THR A 297 4.19 2.55 -3.69
C THR A 297 4.39 4.02 -3.32
N GLY A 298 5.49 4.35 -2.65
CA GLY A 298 5.84 5.70 -2.25
C GLY A 298 7.32 5.85 -1.91
N LYS A 299 7.61 6.84 -1.10
CA LYS A 299 8.92 7.00 -0.46
C LYS A 299 9.02 6.03 0.70
N THR A 300 10.16 5.38 0.88
CA THR A 300 10.40 4.54 2.05
C THR A 300 10.47 5.43 3.30
N ILE A 301 10.10 4.89 4.46
CA ILE A 301 10.19 5.63 5.73
C ILE A 301 11.62 6.10 5.95
N GLU A 302 12.61 5.27 5.64
CA GLU A 302 14.02 5.60 5.72
C GLU A 302 14.36 6.87 4.91
N SER A 303 13.89 6.95 3.65
CA SER A 303 14.12 8.11 2.78
C SER A 303 13.44 9.41 3.24
N ILE A 304 12.45 9.31 4.14
CA ILE A 304 11.73 10.47 4.69
C ILE A 304 12.33 10.91 6.02
N SER A 305 12.77 9.95 6.84
CA SER A 305 13.15 10.17 8.24
C SER A 305 14.66 10.33 8.47
N PHE A 306 15.48 9.85 7.54
CA PHE A 306 16.93 9.89 7.67
C PHE A 306 17.60 10.77 6.61
N SER A 307 18.70 11.38 6.97
CA SER A 307 19.66 12.01 6.05
C SER A 307 20.98 11.27 6.11
N GLU A 308 21.75 11.33 5.03
CA GLU A 308 23.09 10.73 5.04
C GLU A 308 23.96 11.32 6.15
N CYS A 309 24.66 10.47 6.87
CA CYS A 309 25.60 10.88 7.90
C CYS A 309 26.78 11.63 7.26
N PRO A 310 27.05 12.89 7.65
CA PRO A 310 28.14 13.68 7.05
C PRO A 310 29.54 13.11 7.32
N TYR A 311 29.72 12.25 8.32
CA TYR A 311 31.00 11.63 8.65
C TYR A 311 31.31 10.38 7.84
N CYS A 312 30.34 9.54 7.57
CA CYS A 312 30.56 8.26 6.88
C CYS A 312 29.84 8.14 5.54
N SER A 313 29.05 9.15 5.11
CA SER A 313 28.25 9.13 3.89
C SER A 313 27.44 7.84 3.75
N GLY A 314 26.74 7.46 4.81
CA GLY A 314 25.91 6.25 4.87
C GLY A 314 26.67 4.93 5.06
N ARG A 315 28.01 4.94 5.13
CA ARG A 315 28.81 3.69 5.20
C ARG A 315 28.81 3.01 6.58
N GLY A 316 28.34 3.67 7.63
CA GLY A 316 28.37 3.16 9.01
C GLY A 316 29.80 2.99 9.60
N ARG A 317 30.83 3.34 8.84
CA ARG A 317 32.26 3.20 9.20
C ARG A 317 33.01 4.46 8.80
N VAL A 318 33.96 4.87 9.64
CA VAL A 318 34.87 5.98 9.36
C VAL A 318 36.27 5.41 9.11
N ARG A 319 36.95 5.93 8.10
CA ARG A 319 38.34 5.55 7.84
C ARG A 319 39.24 6.08 8.97
N TYR A 320 40.09 5.23 9.52
CA TYR A 320 41.13 5.70 10.41
C TYR A 320 42.07 6.65 9.64
N ALA A 321 42.42 7.76 10.26
CA ALA A 321 43.39 8.69 9.72
C ALA A 321 44.80 8.09 9.73
#